data_21b86b08dd077a822bff6f28ddd7d6c0
#
_entry.id   21b86b08dd077a822bff6f28ddd7d6c0
#
_cell.length_a   1.000
_cell.length_b   1.000
_cell.length_c   1.000
_cell.angle_alpha   90.00
_cell.angle_beta   90.00
_cell.angle_gamma   90.00
#
_symmetry.space_group_name_H-M   'P 1'
#
loop_
_entity.id
_entity.type
_entity.pdbx_description
1 polymer ?
#
loop_
_entity_poly.entity_id
_entity_poly.type
_entity_poly.pdbx_seq_one_letter_code
_entity_poly.pdbx_strand_id
1 'polypeptide(L)'
;MSTLDKKLTDITEDAAMDASGEKSLGAASACEPQRGMPALEARHLTLVWGNGQVVAQDISIELQPGTITCLVGRSGCGKTTLLHALAGLLQPKEGKVLLHGSDVTGHPGHIGYMLQKDLLIPSKRIIDNVALPLELKGVSRSEARARAQEMLERGGLERVAQSWPHELSGGMRQRVAFLRTALIGSDIMLLDEPFSALDALTRREMRAWLMSSVKEFGLSVLVITHDVDEAVAMASCIYVMAGSPAQGVVTKIVGVVEPQGCADTAAVGSGKDAGQDAELASFDLSEEFLAAKREVLSLLG
;
A
#
# COMPACT_ATOMS: atom_id res chain seq x y z
N MET A 1 47.65 -18.30 -1.03
CA MET A 1 48.16 -16.98 -1.39
C MET A 1 48.27 -16.94 -2.93
N SER A 2 47.24 -16.52 -3.56
CA SER A 2 47.17 -16.45 -5.03
C SER A 2 46.18 -15.35 -5.46
N THR A 3 46.72 -14.37 -6.15
CA THR A 3 46.12 -13.61 -7.26
C THR A 3 44.69 -13.10 -7.17
N LEU A 4 44.37 -12.22 -6.19
CA LEU A 4 43.15 -11.42 -6.20
C LEU A 4 43.32 -10.00 -5.61
N ASP A 5 44.54 -9.49 -5.44
CA ASP A 5 44.86 -8.17 -4.90
C ASP A 5 45.65 -7.30 -5.92
N LYS A 6 45.09 -7.14 -7.11
CA LYS A 6 45.67 -6.19 -8.08
C LYS A 6 44.62 -5.79 -9.14
N LYS A 7 43.62 -5.02 -8.74
CA LYS A 7 42.81 -4.20 -9.65
C LYS A 7 41.91 -3.21 -8.90
N LEU A 8 42.51 -2.36 -8.07
CA LEU A 8 41.82 -1.22 -7.45
C LEU A 8 42.82 -0.06 -7.24
N THR A 9 43.42 0.42 -8.31
CA THR A 9 44.12 1.71 -8.38
C THR A 9 44.37 1.97 -9.86
N ASP A 10 43.54 2.83 -10.40
CA ASP A 10 43.82 3.74 -11.54
C ASP A 10 42.47 4.18 -12.12
N ILE A 11 42.05 5.34 -11.78
CA ILE A 11 41.32 6.34 -12.56
C ILE A 11 41.15 7.56 -11.64
N THR A 12 42.19 8.36 -11.56
CA THR A 12 42.10 9.79 -11.24
C THR A 12 42.86 10.55 -12.34
N GLU A 13 42.31 11.71 -12.65
CA GLU A 13 42.86 12.74 -13.53
C GLU A 13 42.50 12.64 -15.01
N ASP A 14 41.54 13.45 -15.44
CA ASP A 14 41.81 14.57 -16.31
C ASP A 14 40.71 15.64 -16.21
N ALA A 15 41.13 16.81 -15.76
CA ALA A 15 40.38 18.04 -15.79
C ALA A 15 40.78 18.86 -16.99
N ALA A 16 39.83 19.31 -17.80
CA ALA A 16 40.06 20.43 -18.72
C ALA A 16 38.85 21.36 -18.73
N MET A 17 39.08 22.58 -18.24
CA MET A 17 38.19 23.74 -18.36
C MET A 17 38.04 24.14 -19.83
N ASP A 18 36.84 24.55 -20.21
CA ASP A 18 36.70 25.65 -21.15
C ASP A 18 35.56 26.59 -20.78
N ALA A 19 35.83 27.87 -20.88
CA ALA A 19 35.01 29.00 -20.49
C ALA A 19 34.36 29.63 -21.71
N SER A 20 33.06 29.79 -21.72
CA SER A 20 32.39 30.88 -22.43
C SER A 20 31.00 31.12 -21.84
N GLY A 21 30.83 32.32 -21.27
CA GLY A 21 29.60 32.74 -20.68
C GLY A 21 28.60 33.23 -21.70
N GLU A 22 27.35 32.90 -21.45
CA GLU A 22 26.21 33.74 -21.82
C GLU A 22 25.08 33.59 -20.79
N LYS A 23 24.71 34.74 -20.18
CA LYS A 23 23.55 34.89 -19.33
C LYS A 23 22.31 34.88 -20.19
N SER A 24 21.40 33.96 -19.96
CA SER A 24 19.97 34.12 -20.28
C SER A 24 19.13 34.02 -19.04
N LEU A 25 18.37 35.08 -18.80
CA LEU A 25 17.41 35.20 -17.70
C LEU A 25 16.19 34.28 -17.94
N GLY A 26 15.79 33.60 -16.86
CA GLY A 26 14.38 33.52 -16.49
C GLY A 26 13.54 32.43 -17.13
N ALA A 27 13.46 31.29 -16.48
CA ALA A 27 12.20 30.59 -16.30
C ALA A 27 12.23 29.98 -14.89
N ALA A 28 11.29 30.38 -14.04
CA ALA A 28 11.11 29.79 -12.72
C ALA A 28 10.78 28.31 -12.91
N SER A 29 11.79 27.47 -12.71
CA SER A 29 11.60 26.05 -12.55
C SER A 29 10.84 25.84 -11.25
N ALA A 30 9.57 25.43 -11.37
CA ALA A 30 8.82 24.89 -10.25
C ALA A 30 9.68 23.78 -9.62
N CYS A 31 9.94 23.91 -8.34
CA CYS A 31 10.65 22.91 -7.54
C CYS A 31 9.79 21.64 -7.55
N GLU A 32 10.07 20.70 -8.45
CA GLU A 32 9.55 19.35 -8.34
C GLU A 32 10.14 18.77 -7.04
N PRO A 33 9.31 18.28 -6.10
CA PRO A 33 9.84 17.57 -4.95
C PRO A 33 10.66 16.39 -5.49
N GLN A 34 11.90 16.26 -5.04
CA GLN A 34 12.74 15.10 -5.34
C GLN A 34 12.02 13.86 -4.80
N ARG A 35 11.21 13.20 -5.64
CA ARG A 35 10.59 11.92 -5.29
C ARG A 35 11.73 10.91 -5.14
N GLY A 36 11.88 10.37 -3.92
CA GLY A 36 12.80 9.28 -3.65
C GLY A 36 12.45 8.04 -4.48
N MET A 37 13.28 7.01 -4.41
CA MET A 37 12.98 5.72 -5.07
C MET A 37 11.65 5.15 -4.51
N PRO A 38 10.66 4.80 -5.36
CA PRO A 38 9.42 4.18 -4.90
C PRO A 38 9.68 2.86 -4.16
N ALA A 39 8.89 2.58 -3.13
CA ALA A 39 8.94 1.31 -2.43
C ALA A 39 8.43 0.17 -3.33
N LEU A 40 7.33 0.42 -4.06
CA LEU A 40 6.78 -0.48 -5.08
C LEU A 40 6.48 0.32 -6.34
N GLU A 41 6.80 -0.25 -7.48
CA GLU A 41 6.53 0.35 -8.78
C GLU A 41 6.02 -0.69 -9.77
N ALA A 42 4.93 -0.39 -10.44
CA ALA A 42 4.47 -1.12 -11.61
C ALA A 42 4.75 -0.28 -12.86
N ARG A 43 5.40 -0.87 -13.85
CA ARG A 43 5.74 -0.22 -15.11
C ARG A 43 5.04 -0.90 -16.27
N HIS A 44 4.12 -0.18 -16.93
CA HIS A 44 3.45 -0.57 -18.18
C HIS A 44 2.85 -1.99 -18.15
N LEU A 45 2.19 -2.36 -17.05
CA LEU A 45 1.62 -3.70 -16.90
C LEU A 45 0.46 -3.92 -17.88
N THR A 46 0.52 -5.02 -18.64
CA THR A 46 -0.60 -5.58 -19.39
C THR A 46 -1.05 -6.88 -18.75
N LEU A 47 -2.31 -6.91 -18.29
CA LEU A 47 -2.90 -8.04 -17.58
C LEU A 47 -3.92 -8.76 -18.46
N VAL A 48 -3.89 -10.08 -18.45
CA VAL A 48 -4.80 -10.92 -19.23
C VAL A 48 -5.41 -12.00 -18.33
N TRP A 49 -6.66 -12.38 -18.63
CA TRP A 49 -7.26 -13.57 -18.02
C TRP A 49 -6.80 -14.85 -18.71
N GLY A 50 -7.03 -16.00 -18.06
CA GLY A 50 -6.64 -17.31 -18.59
C GLY A 50 -7.23 -17.66 -19.96
N ASN A 51 -8.31 -16.98 -20.39
CA ASN A 51 -8.90 -17.09 -21.72
C ASN A 51 -8.23 -16.19 -22.78
N GLY A 52 -7.15 -15.46 -22.42
CA GLY A 52 -6.43 -14.53 -23.29
C GLY A 52 -7.04 -13.13 -23.40
N GLN A 53 -8.15 -12.86 -22.73
CA GLN A 53 -8.79 -11.55 -22.74
C GLN A 53 -7.97 -10.52 -21.96
N VAL A 54 -7.70 -9.36 -22.57
CA VAL A 54 -7.01 -8.25 -21.93
C VAL A 54 -7.93 -7.63 -20.89
N VAL A 55 -7.45 -7.60 -19.62
CA VAL A 55 -8.15 -7.02 -18.46
C VAL A 55 -7.76 -5.56 -18.29
N ALA A 56 -6.47 -5.33 -18.26
CA ALA A 56 -5.90 -3.99 -18.07
C ALA A 56 -4.66 -3.84 -18.95
N GLN A 57 -4.44 -2.63 -19.44
CA GLN A 57 -3.34 -2.33 -20.34
C GLN A 57 -2.65 -1.03 -19.94
N ASP A 58 -1.31 -1.05 -20.03
CA ASP A 58 -0.46 0.11 -19.78
C ASP A 58 -0.66 0.69 -18.37
N ILE A 59 -0.76 -0.17 -17.37
CA ILE A 59 -0.92 0.24 -15.97
C ILE A 59 0.45 0.57 -15.38
N SER A 60 0.61 1.82 -14.97
CA SER A 60 1.79 2.29 -14.23
C SER A 60 1.34 2.95 -12.94
N ILE A 61 1.86 2.47 -11.80
CA ILE A 61 1.58 3.00 -10.47
C ILE A 61 2.86 2.99 -9.63
N GLU A 62 2.95 3.92 -8.70
CA GLU A 62 4.04 4.03 -7.74
C GLU A 62 3.48 4.10 -6.32
N LEU A 63 4.14 3.43 -5.39
CA LEU A 63 3.90 3.53 -3.97
C LEU A 63 5.13 4.12 -3.29
N GLN A 64 4.98 5.29 -2.71
CA GLN A 64 6.07 5.97 -2.01
C GLN A 64 6.31 5.35 -0.62
N PRO A 65 7.57 5.32 -0.15
CA PRO A 65 7.89 4.77 1.17
C PRO A 65 7.10 5.45 2.29
N GLY A 66 6.55 4.63 3.21
CA GLY A 66 5.85 5.12 4.41
C GLY A 66 4.51 5.80 4.15
N THR A 67 3.93 5.64 2.94
CA THR A 67 2.67 6.30 2.57
C THR A 67 1.54 5.30 2.34
N ILE A 68 0.31 5.82 2.33
CA ILE A 68 -0.88 5.10 1.89
C ILE A 68 -1.24 5.61 0.49
N THR A 69 -1.23 4.72 -0.48
CA THR A 69 -1.73 4.97 -1.83
C THR A 69 -3.06 4.21 -1.99
N CYS A 70 -4.05 4.85 -2.60
CA CYS A 70 -5.33 4.20 -2.89
C CYS A 70 -5.50 3.94 -4.38
N LEU A 71 -6.14 2.82 -4.69
CA LEU A 71 -6.59 2.47 -6.04
C LEU A 71 -8.11 2.40 -6.04
N VAL A 72 -8.75 3.34 -6.73
CA VAL A 72 -10.21 3.46 -6.80
C VAL A 72 -10.71 3.06 -8.19
N GLY A 73 -11.84 2.39 -8.24
CA GLY A 73 -12.47 2.02 -9.51
C GLY A 73 -13.72 1.21 -9.30
N ARG A 74 -14.57 1.14 -10.32
CA ARG A 74 -15.83 0.37 -10.27
C ARG A 74 -15.60 -1.11 -10.01
N SER A 75 -16.58 -1.79 -9.43
CA SER A 75 -16.50 -3.25 -9.24
C SER A 75 -16.33 -3.95 -10.61
N GLY A 76 -15.45 -4.96 -10.64
CA GLY A 76 -15.16 -5.73 -11.86
C GLY A 76 -14.21 -5.05 -12.86
N CYS A 77 -13.65 -3.86 -12.58
CA CYS A 77 -12.68 -3.23 -13.49
C CYS A 77 -11.27 -3.87 -13.44
N GLY A 78 -11.01 -4.87 -12.59
CA GLY A 78 -9.73 -5.60 -12.58
C GLY A 78 -8.76 -5.22 -11.46
N LYS A 79 -9.19 -4.47 -10.43
CA LYS A 79 -8.34 -4.06 -9.29
C LYS A 79 -7.67 -5.25 -8.59
N THR A 80 -8.44 -6.28 -8.24
CA THR A 80 -7.90 -7.51 -7.61
C THR A 80 -6.93 -8.24 -8.54
N THR A 81 -7.18 -8.23 -9.87
CA THR A 81 -6.24 -8.80 -10.85
C THR A 81 -4.90 -8.05 -10.83
N LEU A 82 -4.94 -6.71 -10.70
CA LEU A 82 -3.74 -5.91 -10.55
C LEU A 82 -3.02 -6.22 -9.23
N LEU A 83 -3.74 -6.33 -8.10
CA LEU A 83 -3.11 -6.75 -6.83
C LEU A 83 -2.42 -8.12 -6.94
N HIS A 84 -3.03 -9.07 -7.63
CA HIS A 84 -2.40 -10.37 -7.84
C HIS A 84 -1.09 -10.26 -8.64
N ALA A 85 -1.05 -9.38 -9.65
CA ALA A 85 0.17 -9.14 -10.41
C ALA A 85 1.25 -8.46 -9.54
N LEU A 86 0.87 -7.45 -8.74
CA LEU A 86 1.79 -6.77 -7.81
C LEU A 86 2.31 -7.73 -6.73
N ALA A 87 1.48 -8.62 -6.21
CA ALA A 87 1.88 -9.64 -5.23
C ALA A 87 2.71 -10.79 -5.82
N GLY A 88 2.94 -10.79 -7.15
CA GLY A 88 3.66 -11.87 -7.86
C GLY A 88 2.84 -13.16 -8.03
N LEU A 89 1.53 -13.13 -7.73
CA LEU A 89 0.62 -14.28 -7.87
C LEU A 89 0.10 -14.46 -9.31
N LEU A 90 0.21 -13.41 -10.12
CA LEU A 90 -0.15 -13.41 -11.54
C LEU A 90 1.01 -12.84 -12.35
N GLN A 91 1.45 -13.61 -13.35
CA GLN A 91 2.45 -13.12 -14.30
C GLN A 91 1.78 -12.14 -15.27
N PRO A 92 2.19 -10.87 -15.35
CA PRO A 92 1.70 -9.96 -16.37
C PRO A 92 2.17 -10.40 -17.76
N LYS A 93 1.38 -10.10 -18.80
CA LYS A 93 1.76 -10.36 -20.19
C LYS A 93 2.91 -9.45 -20.63
N GLU A 94 2.89 -8.20 -20.16
CA GLU A 94 3.89 -7.18 -20.44
C GLU A 94 4.09 -6.31 -19.20
N GLY A 95 5.24 -5.64 -19.13
CA GLY A 95 5.60 -4.74 -18.04
C GLY A 95 6.33 -5.44 -16.90
N LYS A 96 6.61 -4.68 -15.84
CA LYS A 96 7.42 -5.12 -14.70
C LYS A 96 6.84 -4.62 -13.38
N VAL A 97 7.09 -5.39 -12.32
CA VAL A 97 6.87 -4.99 -10.94
C VAL A 97 8.23 -4.89 -10.25
N LEU A 98 8.55 -3.73 -9.73
CA LEU A 98 9.81 -3.45 -9.04
C LEU A 98 9.55 -3.20 -7.56
N LEU A 99 10.30 -3.87 -6.72
CA LEU A 99 10.32 -3.68 -5.27
C LEU A 99 11.67 -3.05 -4.91
N HIS A 100 11.67 -1.81 -4.40
CA HIS A 100 12.90 -1.04 -4.16
C HIS A 100 13.87 -1.10 -5.35
N GLY A 101 13.34 -0.95 -6.57
CA GLY A 101 14.09 -1.03 -7.82
C GLY A 101 14.46 -2.43 -8.30
N SER A 102 14.26 -3.48 -7.52
CA SER A 102 14.52 -4.87 -7.89
C SER A 102 13.31 -5.51 -8.56
N ASP A 103 13.51 -6.20 -9.69
CA ASP A 103 12.45 -6.87 -10.43
C ASP A 103 11.93 -8.11 -9.67
N VAL A 104 10.67 -8.06 -9.26
CA VAL A 104 9.95 -9.15 -8.56
C VAL A 104 8.76 -9.68 -9.36
N THR A 105 8.72 -9.40 -10.65
CA THR A 105 7.62 -9.74 -11.55
C THR A 105 7.34 -11.25 -11.54
N GLY A 106 6.11 -11.64 -11.14
CA GLY A 106 5.70 -13.04 -11.07
C GLY A 106 6.36 -13.87 -9.95
N HIS A 107 7.05 -13.23 -9.00
CA HIS A 107 7.68 -13.91 -7.88
C HIS A 107 6.94 -13.56 -6.58
N PRO A 108 6.13 -14.47 -6.01
CA PRO A 108 5.38 -14.21 -4.79
C PRO A 108 6.26 -14.28 -3.54
N GLY A 109 5.73 -13.76 -2.41
CA GLY A 109 6.37 -13.88 -1.10
C GLY A 109 7.19 -12.67 -0.65
N HIS A 110 7.31 -11.64 -1.49
CA HIS A 110 8.04 -10.40 -1.18
C HIS A 110 7.16 -9.33 -0.55
N ILE A 111 5.86 -9.37 -0.77
CA ILE A 111 4.89 -8.31 -0.41
C ILE A 111 3.82 -8.91 0.49
N GLY A 112 3.43 -8.19 1.55
CA GLY A 112 2.29 -8.57 2.39
C GLY A 112 0.99 -8.37 1.62
N TYR A 113 0.12 -9.39 1.57
CA TYR A 113 -1.16 -9.31 0.90
C TYR A 113 -2.31 -9.70 1.84
N MET A 114 -3.19 -8.74 2.10
CA MET A 114 -4.41 -8.93 2.87
C MET A 114 -5.61 -8.94 1.93
N LEU A 115 -6.29 -10.07 1.89
CA LEU A 115 -7.49 -10.28 1.09
C LEU A 115 -8.71 -9.59 1.71
N GLN A 116 -9.77 -9.36 0.93
CA GLN A 116 -11.01 -8.74 1.35
C GLN A 116 -11.63 -9.43 2.58
N LYS A 117 -11.58 -10.78 2.64
CA LYS A 117 -11.99 -11.56 3.81
C LYS A 117 -10.81 -11.72 4.76
N ASP A 118 -11.06 -11.67 6.06
CA ASP A 118 -10.05 -11.82 7.11
C ASP A 118 -9.29 -13.17 7.06
N LEU A 119 -9.94 -14.22 6.56
CA LEU A 119 -9.41 -15.58 6.43
C LEU A 119 -8.66 -16.06 7.68
N LEU A 120 -9.14 -15.69 8.84
CA LEU A 120 -8.65 -16.24 10.10
C LEU A 120 -9.03 -17.72 10.19
N ILE A 121 -8.09 -18.54 10.63
CA ILE A 121 -8.30 -19.98 10.79
C ILE A 121 -9.22 -20.20 12.01
N PRO A 122 -10.46 -20.69 11.83
CA PRO A 122 -11.45 -20.78 12.91
C PRO A 122 -11.03 -21.71 14.05
N SER A 123 -10.19 -22.72 13.75
CA SER A 123 -9.68 -23.70 14.71
C SER A 123 -8.39 -23.27 15.40
N LYS A 124 -7.92 -22.04 15.19
CA LYS A 124 -6.75 -21.47 15.85
C LYS A 124 -7.14 -20.26 16.70
N ARG A 125 -6.49 -20.06 17.83
CA ARG A 125 -6.64 -18.84 18.62
C ARG A 125 -6.05 -17.65 17.88
N ILE A 126 -6.39 -16.44 18.30
CA ILE A 126 -5.92 -15.20 17.66
C ILE A 126 -4.39 -15.13 17.62
N ILE A 127 -3.73 -15.41 18.73
CA ILE A 127 -2.27 -15.44 18.78
C ILE A 127 -1.66 -16.45 17.79
N ASP A 128 -2.27 -17.62 17.63
CA ASP A 128 -1.79 -18.64 16.67
C ASP A 128 -2.13 -18.26 15.22
N ASN A 129 -3.19 -17.47 14.97
CA ASN A 129 -3.44 -16.89 13.66
C ASN A 129 -2.38 -15.86 13.28
N VAL A 130 -2.03 -14.97 14.21
CA VAL A 130 -1.02 -13.92 13.99
C VAL A 130 0.38 -14.53 13.85
N ALA A 131 0.72 -15.55 14.63
CA ALA A 131 2.01 -16.24 14.58
C ALA A 131 2.24 -17.06 13.30
N LEU A 132 1.17 -17.45 12.60
CA LEU A 132 1.19 -18.40 11.49
C LEU A 132 2.25 -18.08 10.39
N PRO A 133 2.41 -16.85 9.92
CA PRO A 133 3.41 -16.55 8.89
C PRO A 133 4.84 -16.87 9.31
N LEU A 134 5.17 -16.68 10.59
CA LEU A 134 6.50 -17.00 11.13
C LEU A 134 6.69 -18.52 11.28
N GLU A 135 5.65 -19.24 11.72
CA GLU A 135 5.67 -20.69 11.77
C GLU A 135 5.92 -21.29 10.38
N LEU A 136 5.28 -20.76 9.35
CA LEU A 136 5.47 -21.18 7.95
C LEU A 136 6.86 -20.87 7.40
N LYS A 137 7.54 -19.85 7.94
CA LYS A 137 8.95 -19.53 7.66
C LYS A 137 9.94 -20.38 8.47
N GLY A 138 9.45 -21.33 9.27
CA GLY A 138 10.29 -22.21 10.07
C GLY A 138 10.74 -21.66 11.42
N VAL A 139 10.18 -20.51 11.85
CA VAL A 139 10.43 -19.98 13.21
C VAL A 139 9.77 -20.90 14.23
N SER A 140 10.43 -21.13 15.35
CA SER A 140 9.86 -21.97 16.41
C SER A 140 8.53 -21.43 16.92
N ARG A 141 7.59 -22.31 17.25
CA ARG A 141 6.25 -21.90 17.74
C ARG A 141 6.32 -20.97 18.95
N SER A 142 7.26 -21.20 19.85
CA SER A 142 7.45 -20.37 21.05
C SER A 142 7.85 -18.94 20.66
N GLU A 143 8.82 -18.81 19.78
CA GLU A 143 9.31 -17.52 19.28
C GLU A 143 8.27 -16.81 18.42
N ALA A 144 7.59 -17.54 17.50
CA ALA A 144 6.53 -17.01 16.68
C ALA A 144 5.37 -16.44 17.51
N ARG A 145 4.97 -17.13 18.59
CA ARG A 145 3.95 -16.65 19.54
C ARG A 145 4.42 -15.45 20.34
N ALA A 146 5.68 -15.38 20.75
CA ALA A 146 6.22 -14.22 21.46
C ALA A 146 6.16 -12.96 20.59
N ARG A 147 6.59 -13.05 19.32
CA ARG A 147 6.50 -11.95 18.35
C ARG A 147 5.05 -11.60 18.02
N ALA A 148 4.15 -12.60 17.93
CA ALA A 148 2.72 -12.37 17.71
C ALA A 148 2.07 -11.66 18.91
N GLN A 149 2.48 -11.98 20.14
CA GLN A 149 2.00 -11.30 21.34
C GLN A 149 2.43 -9.83 21.35
N GLU A 150 3.68 -9.53 21.05
CA GLU A 150 4.17 -8.15 20.92
C GLU A 150 3.40 -7.38 19.83
N MET A 151 3.14 -8.01 18.69
CA MET A 151 2.39 -7.40 17.60
C MET A 151 0.93 -7.12 18.00
N LEU A 152 0.28 -8.03 18.76
CA LEU A 152 -1.07 -7.83 19.28
C LEU A 152 -1.11 -6.70 20.32
N GLU A 153 -0.09 -6.56 21.17
CA GLU A 153 0.03 -5.45 22.13
C GLU A 153 0.14 -4.10 21.40
N ARG A 154 1.00 -3.99 20.42
CA ARG A 154 1.12 -2.79 19.57
C ARG A 154 -0.17 -2.47 18.81
N GLY A 155 -0.93 -3.48 18.39
CA GLY A 155 -2.23 -3.32 17.74
C GLY A 155 -3.41 -3.07 18.69
N GLY A 156 -3.19 -3.03 20.03
CA GLY A 156 -4.23 -2.84 21.03
C GLY A 156 -5.19 -4.05 21.15
N LEU A 157 -4.71 -5.26 20.84
CA LEU A 157 -5.49 -6.50 20.83
C LEU A 157 -4.96 -7.57 21.80
N GLU A 158 -4.11 -7.20 22.76
CA GLU A 158 -3.50 -8.11 23.74
C GLU A 158 -4.54 -8.92 24.50
N ARG A 159 -5.69 -8.30 24.84
CA ARG A 159 -6.74 -8.92 25.64
C ARG A 159 -7.45 -10.07 24.94
N VAL A 160 -7.41 -10.10 23.61
CA VAL A 160 -8.08 -11.13 22.80
C VAL A 160 -7.11 -12.17 22.22
N ALA A 161 -5.84 -12.13 22.60
CA ALA A 161 -4.82 -13.07 22.11
C ALA A 161 -5.22 -14.54 22.25
N GLN A 162 -5.93 -14.89 23.33
CA GLN A 162 -6.38 -16.26 23.60
C GLN A 162 -7.83 -16.53 23.12
N SER A 163 -8.50 -15.56 22.52
CA SER A 163 -9.84 -15.73 21.97
C SER A 163 -9.84 -16.49 20.64
N TRP A 164 -11.01 -16.94 20.24
CA TRP A 164 -11.24 -17.54 18.92
C TRP A 164 -11.77 -16.48 17.95
N PRO A 165 -11.59 -16.65 16.63
CA PRO A 165 -12.05 -15.67 15.63
C PRO A 165 -13.54 -15.31 15.71
N HIS A 166 -14.41 -16.27 16.06
CA HIS A 166 -15.85 -16.05 16.16
C HIS A 166 -16.25 -15.21 17.38
N GLU A 167 -15.38 -15.02 18.37
CA GLU A 167 -15.63 -14.19 19.56
C GLU A 167 -15.32 -12.70 19.30
N LEU A 168 -14.70 -12.37 18.14
CA LEU A 168 -14.28 -11.02 17.80
C LEU A 168 -15.33 -10.29 16.94
N SER A 169 -15.42 -8.96 17.10
CA SER A 169 -16.15 -8.10 16.17
C SER A 169 -15.51 -8.12 14.76
N GLY A 170 -16.24 -7.66 13.75
CA GLY A 170 -15.73 -7.57 12.37
C GLY A 170 -14.45 -6.73 12.28
N GLY A 171 -14.46 -5.55 12.90
CA GLY A 171 -13.27 -4.68 12.94
C GLY A 171 -12.09 -5.31 13.65
N MET A 172 -12.30 -6.00 14.78
CA MET A 172 -11.22 -6.71 15.46
C MET A 172 -10.64 -7.83 14.60
N ARG A 173 -11.46 -8.60 13.87
CA ARG A 173 -10.95 -9.61 12.93
C ARG A 173 -10.10 -9.01 11.82
N GLN A 174 -10.53 -7.87 11.27
CA GLN A 174 -9.75 -7.15 10.25
C GLN A 174 -8.40 -6.65 10.79
N ARG A 175 -8.37 -6.09 12.02
CA ARG A 175 -7.10 -5.72 12.68
C ARG A 175 -6.19 -6.93 12.87
N VAL A 176 -6.71 -8.06 13.33
CA VAL A 176 -5.93 -9.30 13.46
C VAL A 176 -5.37 -9.77 12.10
N ALA A 177 -6.17 -9.73 11.04
CA ALA A 177 -5.72 -10.09 9.70
C ALA A 177 -4.62 -9.15 9.18
N PHE A 178 -4.72 -7.86 9.47
CA PHE A 178 -3.67 -6.89 9.18
C PHE A 178 -2.37 -7.22 9.95
N LEU A 179 -2.44 -7.39 11.28
CA LEU A 179 -1.27 -7.72 12.10
C LEU A 179 -0.62 -9.03 11.68
N ARG A 180 -1.41 -10.05 11.33
CA ARG A 180 -0.92 -11.30 10.75
C ARG A 180 -0.12 -11.04 9.47
N THR A 181 -0.62 -10.16 8.60
CA THR A 181 0.04 -9.83 7.34
C THR A 181 1.30 -9.00 7.58
N ALA A 182 1.28 -8.04 8.50
CA ALA A 182 2.44 -7.24 8.87
C ALA A 182 3.58 -8.12 9.43
N LEU A 183 3.25 -9.20 10.13
CA LEU A 183 4.24 -10.13 10.69
C LEU A 183 4.99 -10.96 9.63
N ILE A 184 4.58 -10.89 8.36
CA ILE A 184 5.35 -11.44 7.23
C ILE A 184 6.73 -10.77 7.14
N GLY A 185 6.86 -9.51 7.60
CA GLY A 185 8.13 -8.78 7.63
C GLY A 185 8.45 -8.06 6.31
N SER A 186 7.45 -7.83 5.45
CA SER A 186 7.55 -6.90 4.32
C SER A 186 7.20 -5.49 4.80
N ASP A 187 7.91 -4.49 4.31
CA ASP A 187 7.58 -3.08 4.49
C ASP A 187 6.48 -2.60 3.53
N ILE A 188 6.02 -3.48 2.64
CA ILE A 188 4.92 -3.21 1.71
C ILE A 188 3.74 -4.13 1.98
N MET A 189 2.55 -3.53 2.00
CA MET A 189 1.28 -4.24 2.11
C MET A 189 0.30 -3.84 1.03
N LEU A 190 -0.38 -4.85 0.48
CA LEU A 190 -1.52 -4.69 -0.41
C LEU A 190 -2.78 -5.08 0.34
N LEU A 191 -3.78 -4.19 0.38
CA LEU A 191 -5.05 -4.42 1.06
C LEU A 191 -6.21 -4.38 0.06
N ASP A 192 -6.94 -5.47 -0.07
CA ASP A 192 -8.08 -5.59 -0.96
C ASP A 192 -9.38 -5.31 -0.21
N GLU A 193 -9.99 -4.15 -0.42
CA GLU A 193 -11.25 -3.70 0.20
C GLU A 193 -11.35 -3.96 1.71
N PRO A 194 -10.38 -3.50 2.53
CA PRO A 194 -10.25 -3.91 3.94
C PRO A 194 -11.43 -3.48 4.82
N PHE A 195 -12.26 -2.56 4.37
CA PHE A 195 -13.37 -1.99 5.16
C PHE A 195 -14.75 -2.36 4.64
N SER A 196 -14.87 -3.09 3.53
CA SER A 196 -16.13 -3.35 2.83
C SER A 196 -17.19 -4.10 3.66
N ALA A 197 -16.77 -4.90 4.65
CA ALA A 197 -17.66 -5.68 5.51
C ALA A 197 -18.01 -4.99 6.83
N LEU A 198 -17.64 -3.72 7.03
CA LEU A 198 -17.81 -2.98 8.27
C LEU A 198 -18.95 -1.96 8.17
N ASP A 199 -19.64 -1.73 9.29
CA ASP A 199 -20.57 -0.61 9.43
C ASP A 199 -19.83 0.74 9.42
N ALA A 200 -20.56 1.84 9.23
CA ALA A 200 -19.95 3.16 9.02
C ALA A 200 -19.09 3.65 10.19
N LEU A 201 -19.49 3.38 11.44
CA LEU A 201 -18.74 3.80 12.63
C LEU A 201 -17.45 2.98 12.76
N THR A 202 -17.56 1.66 12.73
CA THR A 202 -16.42 0.73 12.77
C THR A 202 -15.44 1.00 11.64
N ARG A 203 -15.94 1.35 10.44
CA ARG A 203 -15.11 1.70 9.27
C ARG A 203 -14.25 2.93 9.52
N ARG A 204 -14.83 3.98 10.13
CA ARG A 204 -14.11 5.20 10.49
C ARG A 204 -13.01 4.91 11.53
N GLU A 205 -13.32 4.17 12.58
CA GLU A 205 -12.34 3.74 13.59
C GLU A 205 -11.21 2.91 12.97
N MET A 206 -11.56 2.03 12.03
CA MET A 206 -10.57 1.20 11.33
C MET A 206 -9.66 2.00 10.41
N ARG A 207 -10.16 3.04 9.73
CA ARG A 207 -9.32 3.95 8.94
C ARG A 207 -8.30 4.66 9.82
N ALA A 208 -8.75 5.27 10.90
CA ALA A 208 -7.87 5.96 11.87
C ALA A 208 -6.80 5.00 12.41
N TRP A 209 -7.21 3.79 12.82
CA TRP A 209 -6.30 2.76 13.30
C TRP A 209 -5.30 2.31 12.22
N LEU A 210 -5.73 2.13 10.97
CA LEU A 210 -4.85 1.77 9.85
C LEU A 210 -3.80 2.85 9.62
N MET A 211 -4.20 4.13 9.56
CA MET A 211 -3.28 5.25 9.35
C MET A 211 -2.21 5.32 10.44
N SER A 212 -2.59 5.18 11.72
CA SER A 212 -1.65 5.14 12.83
C SER A 212 -0.73 3.92 12.77
N SER A 213 -1.26 2.74 12.43
CA SER A 213 -0.50 1.51 12.32
C SER A 213 0.52 1.53 11.17
N VAL A 214 0.15 2.09 10.02
CA VAL A 214 1.07 2.28 8.87
C VAL A 214 2.28 3.10 9.29
N LYS A 215 2.05 4.21 10.00
CA LYS A 215 3.11 5.06 10.53
C LYS A 215 3.95 4.35 11.61
N GLU A 216 3.30 3.70 12.57
CA GLU A 216 3.97 3.00 13.67
C GLU A 216 4.86 1.86 13.19
N PHE A 217 4.38 1.06 12.22
CA PHE A 217 5.11 -0.08 11.69
C PHE A 217 6.05 0.28 10.53
N GLY A 218 6.04 1.54 10.07
CA GLY A 218 6.88 2.01 8.94
C GLY A 218 6.50 1.35 7.61
N LEU A 219 5.21 1.08 7.40
CA LEU A 219 4.72 0.36 6.22
C LEU A 219 4.42 1.33 5.06
N SER A 220 4.53 0.82 3.84
CA SER A 220 4.02 1.44 2.62
C SER A 220 2.82 0.62 2.16
N VAL A 221 1.65 1.24 2.01
CA VAL A 221 0.40 0.48 1.85
C VAL A 221 -0.33 0.90 0.58
N LEU A 222 -0.69 -0.07 -0.26
CA LEU A 222 -1.64 0.11 -1.35
C LEU A 222 -3.00 -0.45 -0.94
N VAL A 223 -4.00 0.41 -0.87
CA VAL A 223 -5.39 0.04 -0.52
C VAL A 223 -6.24 0.07 -1.78
N ILE A 224 -6.93 -1.03 -2.06
CA ILE A 224 -8.03 -1.02 -3.01
C ILE A 224 -9.33 -0.72 -2.28
N THR A 225 -10.09 0.23 -2.81
CA THR A 225 -11.45 0.51 -2.37
C THR A 225 -12.33 0.95 -3.53
N HIS A 226 -13.62 0.77 -3.41
CA HIS A 226 -14.62 1.37 -4.30
C HIS A 226 -15.25 2.62 -3.68
N ASP A 227 -14.92 2.92 -2.43
CA ASP A 227 -15.40 4.07 -1.67
C ASP A 227 -14.41 5.25 -1.83
N VAL A 228 -14.88 6.31 -2.49
CA VAL A 228 -14.09 7.52 -2.75
C VAL A 228 -13.78 8.28 -1.45
N ASP A 229 -14.72 8.27 -0.49
CA ASP A 229 -14.54 8.96 0.79
C ASP A 229 -13.43 8.28 1.62
N GLU A 230 -13.36 6.94 1.58
CA GLU A 230 -12.25 6.21 2.19
C GLU A 230 -10.91 6.62 1.56
N ALA A 231 -10.84 6.62 0.22
CA ALA A 231 -9.61 6.93 -0.48
C ALA A 231 -9.11 8.36 -0.18
N VAL A 232 -9.99 9.36 -0.29
CA VAL A 232 -9.64 10.76 -0.05
C VAL A 232 -9.24 11.01 1.41
N ALA A 233 -9.88 10.29 2.37
CA ALA A 233 -9.62 10.48 3.79
C ALA A 233 -8.26 9.92 4.27
N MET A 234 -7.61 9.01 3.53
CA MET A 234 -6.39 8.35 4.02
C MET A 234 -5.21 8.35 3.06
N ALA A 235 -5.45 8.61 1.76
CA ALA A 235 -4.40 8.44 0.77
C ALA A 235 -3.56 9.71 0.55
N SER A 236 -2.26 9.55 0.43
CA SER A 236 -1.37 10.57 -0.11
C SER A 236 -1.45 10.65 -1.65
N CYS A 237 -1.85 9.56 -2.29
CA CYS A 237 -2.01 9.46 -3.74
C CYS A 237 -3.15 8.50 -4.08
N ILE A 238 -4.01 8.87 -5.03
CA ILE A 238 -5.15 8.06 -5.48
C ILE A 238 -5.02 7.83 -6.98
N TYR A 239 -4.90 6.57 -7.38
CA TYR A 239 -5.01 6.14 -8.77
C TYR A 239 -6.46 5.79 -9.08
N VAL A 240 -6.99 6.30 -10.17
CA VAL A 240 -8.36 6.03 -10.62
C VAL A 240 -8.32 5.07 -11.80
N MET A 241 -8.93 3.88 -11.63
CA MET A 241 -9.06 2.86 -12.67
C MET A 241 -10.45 2.91 -13.29
N ALA A 242 -10.52 3.01 -14.62
CA ALA A 242 -11.76 2.89 -15.37
C ALA A 242 -11.65 1.83 -16.48
N GLY A 243 -12.72 1.08 -16.64
CA GLY A 243 -12.86 0.00 -17.63
C GLY A 243 -13.91 -1.00 -17.20
N SER A 244 -14.28 -1.88 -18.11
CA SER A 244 -15.21 -2.97 -17.88
C SER A 244 -14.80 -4.18 -18.73
N PRO A 245 -13.77 -4.96 -18.32
CA PRO A 245 -13.24 -6.06 -19.10
C PRO A 245 -14.31 -7.11 -19.46
N ALA A 246 -15.25 -7.36 -18.57
CA ALA A 246 -16.38 -8.27 -18.84
C ALA A 246 -17.28 -7.79 -20.00
N GLN A 247 -17.28 -6.49 -20.30
CA GLN A 247 -18.01 -5.88 -21.43
C GLN A 247 -17.09 -5.53 -22.61
N GLY A 248 -15.83 -6.03 -22.58
CA GLY A 248 -14.86 -5.79 -23.66
C GLY A 248 -14.12 -4.44 -23.58
N VAL A 249 -14.34 -3.65 -22.52
CA VAL A 249 -13.65 -2.37 -22.32
C VAL A 249 -12.42 -2.58 -21.45
N VAL A 250 -11.23 -2.46 -22.04
CA VAL A 250 -9.95 -2.63 -21.36
C VAL A 250 -9.76 -1.56 -20.29
N THR A 251 -9.32 -1.96 -19.11
CA THR A 251 -9.08 -1.05 -17.99
C THR A 251 -7.77 -0.29 -18.15
N LYS A 252 -7.79 0.99 -17.78
CA LYS A 252 -6.63 1.88 -17.71
C LYS A 252 -6.66 2.73 -16.44
N ILE A 253 -5.51 3.30 -16.07
CA ILE A 253 -5.47 4.44 -15.15
C ILE A 253 -5.94 5.66 -15.94
N VAL A 254 -7.01 6.29 -15.46
CA VAL A 254 -7.62 7.47 -16.11
C VAL A 254 -7.25 8.77 -15.42
N GLY A 255 -6.68 8.71 -14.23
CA GLY A 255 -6.20 9.87 -13.50
C GLY A 255 -5.49 9.51 -12.22
N VAL A 256 -4.75 10.49 -11.70
CA VAL A 256 -4.04 10.43 -10.41
C VAL A 256 -4.41 11.68 -9.64
N VAL A 257 -4.85 11.54 -8.40
CA VAL A 257 -5.24 12.63 -7.51
C VAL A 257 -4.36 12.57 -6.26
N GLU A 258 -3.75 13.69 -5.90
CA GLU A 258 -2.96 13.85 -4.67
C GLU A 258 -3.76 14.76 -3.72
N PRO A 259 -4.53 14.20 -2.76
CA PRO A 259 -5.31 15.00 -1.83
C PRO A 259 -4.41 15.88 -0.96
N GLN A 260 -4.68 17.19 -0.92
CA GLN A 260 -3.95 18.11 -0.05
C GLN A 260 -4.47 17.97 1.38
N GLY A 261 -3.57 17.97 2.37
CA GLY A 261 -3.92 17.92 3.79
C GLY A 261 -3.86 16.55 4.46
N CYS A 262 -3.85 15.44 3.73
CA CYS A 262 -3.67 14.10 4.34
C CYS A 262 -2.25 13.85 4.87
N ALA A 263 -1.23 14.48 4.29
CA ALA A 263 0.17 14.28 4.70
C ALA A 263 0.51 14.97 6.03
N ASP A 264 -0.15 16.07 6.37
CA ASP A 264 0.17 16.90 7.55
C ASP A 264 -0.49 16.40 8.85
N THR A 265 -1.60 15.65 8.78
CA THR A 265 -2.16 14.96 9.96
C THR A 265 -1.22 13.87 10.51
N ALA A 266 -0.18 13.54 9.77
CA ALA A 266 0.89 12.63 10.23
C ALA A 266 1.85 13.25 11.26
N ALA A 267 1.78 14.54 11.53
CA ALA A 267 2.72 15.27 12.42
C ALA A 267 2.25 15.45 13.88
N VAL A 268 1.01 15.05 14.21
CA VAL A 268 0.50 15.24 15.59
C VAL A 268 0.88 14.04 16.46
N GLY A 269 1.58 14.37 17.53
CA GLY A 269 2.25 13.48 18.46
C GLY A 269 1.31 12.57 19.26
N SER A 270 1.92 11.56 19.82
CA SER A 270 1.43 10.57 20.78
C SER A 270 0.61 11.16 21.94
N GLY A 271 -0.68 11.42 21.69
CA GLY A 271 -1.65 11.81 22.71
C GLY A 271 -2.94 11.01 22.53
N LYS A 272 -3.35 10.35 23.60
CA LYS A 272 -4.47 9.40 23.61
C LYS A 272 -5.82 10.02 23.23
N ASP A 273 -6.47 9.39 22.27
CA ASP A 273 -7.90 8.99 22.16
C ASP A 273 -9.04 10.01 21.94
N ALA A 274 -8.91 11.32 22.13
CA ALA A 274 -10.09 12.21 21.93
C ALA A 274 -9.87 13.29 20.83
N GLY A 275 -8.64 13.55 20.44
CA GLY A 275 -8.29 14.59 19.45
C GLY A 275 -8.34 14.12 18.00
N GLN A 276 -7.98 12.85 17.74
CA GLN A 276 -7.89 12.31 16.39
C GLN A 276 -9.24 12.16 15.69
N ASP A 277 -10.28 11.79 16.43
CA ASP A 277 -11.64 11.67 15.89
C ASP A 277 -12.25 13.03 15.48
N ALA A 278 -11.92 14.09 16.21
CA ALA A 278 -12.38 15.44 15.90
C ALA A 278 -11.64 16.02 14.67
N GLU A 279 -10.37 15.70 14.51
CA GLU A 279 -9.51 16.19 13.42
C GLU A 279 -9.83 15.48 12.10
N LEU A 280 -10.05 14.16 12.13
CA LEU A 280 -10.56 13.39 10.99
C LEU A 280 -11.97 13.85 10.58
N ALA A 281 -12.85 14.18 11.56
CA ALA A 281 -14.17 14.70 11.27
C ALA A 281 -14.14 16.09 10.63
N SER A 282 -13.18 16.93 11.00
CA SER A 282 -13.02 18.26 10.41
C SER A 282 -12.47 18.19 8.98
N PHE A 283 -11.60 17.22 8.69
CA PHE A 283 -11.06 17.02 7.35
C PHE A 283 -12.13 16.49 6.37
N ASP A 284 -12.97 15.54 6.79
CA ASP A 284 -14.07 14.98 5.96
C ASP A 284 -15.08 16.06 5.48
N LEU A 285 -15.03 17.28 6.03
CA LEU A 285 -15.86 18.43 5.67
C LEU A 285 -15.05 19.59 5.08
N SER A 286 -13.75 19.45 4.89
CA SER A 286 -12.91 20.52 4.35
C SER A 286 -13.16 20.75 2.85
N GLU A 287 -12.82 21.96 2.37
CA GLU A 287 -12.91 22.27 0.94
C GLU A 287 -11.95 21.42 0.11
N GLU A 288 -10.77 21.11 0.65
CA GLU A 288 -9.76 20.25 0.03
C GLU A 288 -10.27 18.82 -0.15
N PHE A 289 -10.91 18.26 0.88
CA PHE A 289 -11.56 16.96 0.78
C PHE A 289 -12.62 16.93 -0.31
N LEU A 290 -13.51 17.93 -0.33
CA LEU A 290 -14.58 18.02 -1.32
C LEU A 290 -14.04 18.23 -2.74
N ALA A 291 -12.94 18.97 -2.90
CA ALA A 291 -12.28 19.17 -4.19
C ALA A 291 -11.69 17.85 -4.72
N ALA A 292 -10.90 17.16 -3.92
CA ALA A 292 -10.32 15.87 -4.27
C ALA A 292 -11.39 14.81 -4.57
N LYS A 293 -12.48 14.79 -3.78
CA LYS A 293 -13.62 13.89 -4.03
C LYS A 293 -14.28 14.16 -5.37
N ARG A 294 -14.53 15.44 -5.72
CA ARG A 294 -15.13 15.82 -7.01
C ARG A 294 -14.22 15.41 -8.18
N GLU A 295 -12.91 15.58 -8.03
CA GLU A 295 -11.95 15.21 -9.04
C GLU A 295 -11.97 13.70 -9.28
N VAL A 296 -11.87 12.87 -8.23
CA VAL A 296 -11.97 11.41 -8.36
C VAL A 296 -13.30 10.98 -8.98
N LEU A 297 -14.42 11.57 -8.55
CA LEU A 297 -15.73 11.24 -9.11
C LEU A 297 -15.84 11.63 -10.59
N SER A 298 -15.25 12.75 -11.02
CA SER A 298 -15.23 13.16 -12.41
C SER A 298 -14.47 12.20 -13.32
N LEU A 299 -13.43 11.56 -12.78
CA LEU A 299 -12.63 10.56 -13.48
C LEU A 299 -13.32 9.19 -13.57
N LEU A 300 -14.23 8.90 -12.66
CA LEU A 300 -15.00 7.63 -12.65
C LEU A 300 -16.22 7.66 -13.61
N GLY A 301 -16.62 8.84 -14.08
CA GLY A 301 -17.72 9.06 -15.04
C GLY A 301 -19.09 9.04 -14.41
#